data_a33e20035945cfece7d965d935ea00c5
#
_entry.id   a33e20035945cfece7d965d935ea00c5
#
_cell.length_a   1.000
_cell.length_b   1.000
_cell.length_c   1.000
_cell.angle_alpha   90.00
_cell.angle_beta   90.00
_cell.angle_gamma   90.00
#
_symmetry.space_group_name_H-M   'P 1'
#
loop_
_entity.id
_entity.type
_entity.pdbx_description
1 polymer ?
#
loop_
_entity_poly.entity_id
_entity_poly.type
_entity_poly.pdbx_seq_one_letter_code
_entity_poly.pdbx_strand_id
1 'polypeptide(L)'
;YRPSVTAWAASARAVAGAHGDPTDSLGIPTWHYGHEPPNLFATAIAKYFRNAQREAILLELCDAGIVFLPGVGGTVQEVFQDACENFYADESSVAPMVLVGRRYWTEDLPAWPLLLTLARGRPMEPHVHLVDSVKEAASVLEEGT
;
A
#
# COMPACT_ATOMS: atom_id res chain seq x y z
N TYR A 1 12.26 -10.13 -7.39
CA TYR A 1 11.82 -11.42 -7.95
C TYR A 1 12.79 -12.53 -7.54
N ARG A 2 12.66 -13.03 -6.34
CA ARG A 2 13.54 -14.09 -5.82
C ARG A 2 12.74 -15.37 -5.60
N PRO A 3 13.27 -16.53 -5.99
CA PRO A 3 14.55 -16.71 -6.67
C PRO A 3 14.53 -16.42 -8.18
N SER A 4 13.35 -16.34 -8.82
CA SER A 4 13.20 -16.03 -10.25
C SER A 4 11.79 -15.52 -10.57
N VAL A 5 11.61 -14.91 -11.74
CA VAL A 5 10.29 -14.50 -12.25
C VAL A 5 9.33 -15.70 -12.37
N THR A 6 9.83 -16.86 -12.76
CA THR A 6 9.04 -18.10 -12.86
C THR A 6 8.52 -18.54 -11.50
N ALA A 7 9.38 -18.54 -10.45
CA ALA A 7 8.97 -18.90 -9.10
C ALA A 7 7.97 -17.91 -8.50
N TRP A 8 8.19 -16.61 -8.74
CA TRP A 8 7.25 -15.56 -8.35
C TRP A 8 5.89 -15.74 -9.02
N ALA A 9 5.85 -15.98 -10.32
CA ALA A 9 4.62 -16.23 -11.06
C ALA A 9 3.92 -17.53 -10.61
N ALA A 10 4.68 -18.58 -10.29
CA ALA A 10 4.13 -19.83 -9.78
C ALA A 10 3.45 -19.64 -8.42
N SER A 11 4.05 -18.87 -7.50
CA SER A 11 3.45 -18.54 -6.20
C SER A 11 2.11 -17.81 -6.36
N ALA A 12 2.08 -16.79 -7.21
CA ALA A 12 0.85 -16.03 -7.45
C ALA A 12 -0.27 -16.89 -8.08
N ARG A 13 0.07 -17.76 -9.06
CA ARG A 13 -0.89 -18.70 -9.64
C ARG A 13 -1.43 -19.70 -8.63
N ALA A 14 -0.60 -20.17 -7.71
CA ALA A 14 -1.04 -21.07 -6.65
C ALA A 14 -2.07 -20.40 -5.72
N VAL A 15 -1.87 -19.14 -5.37
CA VAL A 15 -2.83 -18.34 -4.59
C VAL A 15 -4.12 -18.13 -5.38
N ALA A 16 -4.04 -17.69 -6.63
CA ALA A 16 -5.22 -17.49 -7.50
C ALA A 16 -6.04 -18.79 -7.65
N GLY A 17 -5.38 -19.93 -7.83
CA GLY A 17 -6.04 -21.23 -7.93
C GLY A 17 -6.70 -21.71 -6.65
N ALA A 18 -6.26 -21.23 -5.49
CA ALA A 18 -6.82 -21.61 -4.18
C ALA A 18 -8.04 -20.76 -3.76
N HIS A 19 -8.20 -19.54 -4.30
CA HIS A 19 -9.18 -18.56 -3.83
C HIS A 19 -10.32 -18.26 -4.83
N GLY A 20 -10.41 -18.97 -5.94
CA GLY A 20 -11.47 -18.79 -6.94
C GLY A 20 -11.29 -17.53 -7.81
N ASP A 21 -12.39 -17.04 -8.37
CA ASP A 21 -12.35 -15.87 -9.26
C ASP A 21 -11.96 -14.62 -8.51
N PRO A 22 -10.96 -13.87 -9.01
CA PRO A 22 -10.52 -12.63 -8.37
C PRO A 22 -11.58 -11.54 -8.50
N THR A 23 -11.67 -10.68 -7.48
CA THR A 23 -12.36 -9.39 -7.57
C THR A 23 -11.65 -8.49 -8.57
N ASP A 24 -12.33 -7.50 -9.12
CA ASP A 24 -11.72 -6.49 -9.99
C ASP A 24 -10.53 -5.82 -9.27
N SER A 25 -9.42 -5.75 -9.97
CA SER A 25 -8.16 -5.26 -9.44
C SER A 25 -7.39 -4.48 -10.52
N LEU A 26 -7.02 -3.25 -10.22
CA LEU A 26 -6.22 -2.41 -11.09
C LEU A 26 -4.74 -2.44 -10.67
N GLY A 27 -3.90 -3.02 -11.53
CA GLY A 27 -2.45 -2.93 -11.37
C GLY A 27 -1.92 -1.62 -11.93
N ILE A 28 -1.12 -0.87 -11.13
CA ILE A 28 -0.57 0.44 -11.54
C ILE A 28 0.97 0.40 -11.48
N PRO A 29 1.66 -0.35 -12.37
CA PRO A 29 3.12 -0.37 -12.43
C PRO A 29 3.71 0.85 -13.13
N THR A 30 5.03 1.03 -13.01
CA THR A 30 5.77 2.09 -13.70
C THR A 30 6.84 1.55 -14.64
N TRP A 31 7.20 2.35 -15.66
CA TRP A 31 8.39 2.14 -16.49
C TRP A 31 9.66 2.71 -15.86
N HIS A 32 9.53 3.51 -14.79
CA HIS A 32 10.64 4.25 -14.19
C HIS A 32 11.77 3.35 -13.68
N TYR A 33 11.43 2.21 -13.09
CA TYR A 33 12.39 1.23 -12.55
C TYR A 33 12.84 0.17 -13.57
N GLY A 34 12.68 0.42 -14.86
CA GLY A 34 12.97 -0.52 -15.92
C GLY A 34 11.86 -1.55 -16.11
N HIS A 35 12.20 -2.84 -16.03
CA HIS A 35 11.22 -3.91 -16.19
C HIS A 35 10.48 -4.19 -14.88
N GLU A 36 9.32 -3.60 -14.72
CA GLU A 36 8.38 -3.91 -13.64
C GLU A 36 7.17 -4.65 -14.22
N PRO A 37 7.02 -5.96 -13.97
CA PRO A 37 5.84 -6.69 -14.40
C PRO A 37 4.64 -6.25 -13.56
N PRO A 38 3.44 -6.23 -14.15
CA PRO A 38 2.22 -5.97 -13.41
C PRO A 38 1.95 -7.08 -12.38
N ASN A 39 1.15 -6.76 -11.36
CA ASN A 39 0.59 -7.72 -10.44
C ASN A 39 -0.19 -8.81 -11.20
N LEU A 40 0.08 -10.08 -10.91
CA LEU A 40 -0.59 -11.22 -11.57
C LEU A 40 -2.07 -11.38 -11.19
N PHE A 41 -2.53 -10.69 -10.16
CA PHE A 41 -3.95 -10.65 -9.77
C PHE A 41 -4.72 -9.51 -10.45
N ALA A 42 -4.03 -8.61 -11.15
CA ALA A 42 -4.67 -7.47 -11.79
C ALA A 42 -5.57 -7.91 -12.95
N THR A 43 -6.84 -7.49 -12.91
CA THR A 43 -7.82 -7.68 -14.00
C THR A 43 -7.71 -6.57 -15.05
N ALA A 44 -7.16 -5.41 -14.67
CA ALA A 44 -6.81 -4.30 -15.53
C ALA A 44 -5.44 -3.73 -15.17
N ILE A 45 -4.77 -3.09 -16.12
CA ILE A 45 -3.40 -2.56 -15.94
C ILE A 45 -3.31 -1.16 -16.54
N ALA A 46 -2.88 -0.19 -15.71
CA ALA A 46 -2.49 1.14 -16.15
C ALA A 46 -1.00 1.36 -15.84
N LYS A 47 -0.15 1.35 -16.87
CA LYS A 47 1.30 1.48 -16.71
C LYS A 47 1.78 2.89 -17.06
N TYR A 48 2.41 3.56 -16.11
CA TYR A 48 2.84 4.95 -16.21
C TYR A 48 4.32 5.08 -16.58
N PHE A 49 4.67 6.09 -17.38
CA PHE A 49 6.05 6.42 -17.72
C PHE A 49 6.75 7.23 -16.63
N ARG A 50 6.01 8.09 -15.92
CA ARG A 50 6.54 8.92 -14.84
C ARG A 50 6.05 8.39 -13.50
N ASN A 51 7.00 8.08 -12.61
CA ASN A 51 6.69 7.55 -11.29
C ASN A 51 5.86 8.50 -10.43
N ALA A 52 6.16 9.79 -10.45
CA ALA A 52 5.42 10.78 -9.69
C ALA A 52 3.93 10.87 -10.09
N GLN A 53 3.61 10.70 -11.37
CA GLN A 53 2.21 10.64 -11.83
C GLN A 53 1.53 9.35 -11.37
N ARG A 54 2.24 8.22 -11.43
CA ARG A 54 1.73 6.95 -10.95
C ARG A 54 1.38 7.02 -9.46
N GLU A 55 2.28 7.55 -8.65
CA GLU A 55 2.07 7.69 -7.21
C GLU A 55 0.90 8.61 -6.89
N ALA A 56 0.81 9.77 -7.52
CA ALA A 56 -0.32 10.69 -7.32
C ALA A 56 -1.67 10.05 -7.66
N ILE A 57 -1.77 9.38 -8.82
CA ILE A 57 -3.01 8.69 -9.23
C ILE A 57 -3.34 7.52 -8.29
N LEU A 58 -2.34 6.77 -7.83
CA LEU A 58 -2.55 5.65 -6.90
C LEU A 58 -3.20 6.14 -5.60
N LEU A 59 -2.69 7.22 -5.02
CA LEU A 59 -3.23 7.80 -3.79
C LEU A 59 -4.61 8.40 -4.01
N GLU A 60 -4.82 9.13 -5.10
CA GLU A 60 -6.13 9.73 -5.45
C GLU A 60 -7.24 8.69 -5.61
N LEU A 61 -6.92 7.47 -6.08
CA LEU A 61 -7.89 6.40 -6.27
C LEU A 61 -8.17 5.57 -5.00
N CYS A 62 -7.32 5.66 -3.98
CA CYS A 62 -7.36 4.80 -2.79
C CYS A 62 -8.02 5.51 -1.59
N ASP A 63 -9.23 5.99 -1.76
CA ASP A 63 -10.01 6.71 -0.74
C ASP A 63 -10.56 5.82 0.40
N ALA A 64 -10.67 4.52 0.18
CA ALA A 64 -11.09 3.56 1.21
C ALA A 64 -9.95 3.14 2.17
N GLY A 65 -8.72 3.56 1.90
CA GLY A 65 -7.53 3.27 2.70
C GLY A 65 -6.41 2.57 1.95
N ILE A 66 -5.21 2.64 2.49
CA ILE A 66 -4.00 2.08 1.87
C ILE A 66 -3.27 1.13 2.83
N VAL A 67 -2.92 -0.06 2.32
CA VAL A 67 -2.11 -1.04 3.04
C VAL A 67 -0.67 -1.02 2.52
N PHE A 68 0.26 -0.66 3.39
CA PHE A 68 1.70 -0.61 3.09
C PHE A 68 2.39 -1.88 3.59
N LEU A 69 2.87 -2.69 2.67
CA LEU A 69 3.72 -3.85 2.97
C LEU A 69 5.19 -3.41 3.14
N PRO A 70 6.07 -4.22 3.78
CA PRO A 70 7.48 -3.94 3.87
C PRO A 70 8.10 -3.64 2.51
N GLY A 71 8.68 -2.45 2.38
CA GLY A 71 9.30 -1.94 1.16
C GLY A 71 10.35 -0.89 1.48
N VAL A 72 11.07 -0.42 0.49
CA VAL A 72 12.17 0.55 0.68
C VAL A 72 11.77 1.93 0.12
N GLY A 73 12.70 2.65 -0.47
CA GLY A 73 12.57 4.07 -0.84
C GLY A 73 11.24 4.48 -1.46
N GLY A 74 10.76 3.77 -2.47
CA GLY A 74 9.47 4.06 -3.12
C GLY A 74 8.28 3.90 -2.16
N THR A 75 8.27 2.83 -1.37
CA THR A 75 7.19 2.61 -0.38
C THR A 75 7.21 3.65 0.74
N VAL A 76 8.41 4.05 1.21
CA VAL A 76 8.52 5.14 2.20
C VAL A 76 8.03 6.47 1.62
N GLN A 77 8.34 6.75 0.35
CA GLN A 77 7.83 7.92 -0.34
C GLN A 77 6.29 7.90 -0.38
N GLU A 78 5.68 6.79 -0.76
CA GLU A 78 4.22 6.62 -0.80
C GLU A 78 3.59 6.78 0.59
N VAL A 79 4.18 6.20 1.65
CA VAL A 79 3.73 6.36 3.04
C VAL A 79 3.67 7.84 3.45
N PHE A 80 4.73 8.62 3.16
CA PHE A 80 4.77 10.02 3.58
C PHE A 80 4.06 10.97 2.62
N GLN A 81 3.83 10.60 1.39
CA GLN A 81 2.96 11.33 0.48
C GLN A 81 1.50 11.21 0.94
N ASP A 82 1.01 9.99 1.21
CA ASP A 82 -0.31 9.72 1.77
C ASP A 82 -0.47 10.39 3.15
N ALA A 83 0.53 10.28 4.03
CA ALA A 83 0.54 10.97 5.32
C ALA A 83 0.43 12.49 5.17
N CYS A 84 1.02 13.08 4.14
CA CYS A 84 0.92 14.51 3.87
C CYS A 84 -0.49 14.89 3.44
N GLU A 85 -1.14 14.11 2.61
CA GLU A 85 -2.52 14.35 2.18
C GLU A 85 -3.47 14.24 3.38
N ASN A 86 -3.38 13.17 4.16
CA ASN A 86 -4.17 12.96 5.38
C ASN A 86 -3.91 14.02 6.48
N PHE A 87 -2.70 14.56 6.55
CA PHE A 87 -2.34 15.61 7.53
C PHE A 87 -3.11 16.92 7.29
N TYR A 88 -3.40 17.24 6.03
CA TYR A 88 -4.14 18.43 5.64
C TYR A 88 -5.63 18.16 5.38
N ALA A 89 -6.05 16.91 5.39
CA ALA A 89 -7.43 16.50 5.22
C ALA A 89 -8.31 16.93 6.42
N ASP A 90 -9.57 17.13 6.17
CA ASP A 90 -10.57 17.23 7.22
C ASP A 90 -10.99 15.81 7.70
N GLU A 91 -11.70 15.74 8.81
CA GLU A 91 -12.11 14.49 9.47
C GLU A 91 -12.93 13.56 8.54
N SER A 92 -13.64 14.11 7.57
CA SER A 92 -14.47 13.35 6.62
C SER A 92 -13.71 12.81 5.41
N SER A 93 -12.47 13.27 5.22
CA SER A 93 -11.65 12.99 4.03
C SER A 93 -10.40 12.18 4.34
N VAL A 94 -10.14 11.87 5.63
CA VAL A 94 -8.98 11.06 6.03
C VAL A 94 -9.22 9.59 5.67
N ALA A 95 -8.29 9.01 4.92
CA ALA A 95 -8.30 7.58 4.59
C ALA A 95 -7.42 6.77 5.56
N PRO A 96 -7.80 5.54 5.93
CA PRO A 96 -6.99 4.67 6.76
C PRO A 96 -5.62 4.34 6.14
N MET A 97 -4.57 4.48 6.93
CA MET A 97 -3.19 4.10 6.61
C MET A 97 -2.79 2.88 7.43
N VAL A 98 -2.56 1.74 6.81
CA VAL A 98 -2.24 0.49 7.51
C VAL A 98 -0.85 -0.01 7.14
N LEU A 99 0.09 0.03 8.08
CA LEU A 99 1.44 -0.51 7.91
C LEU A 99 1.48 -1.94 8.43
N VAL A 100 1.86 -2.90 7.59
CA VAL A 100 1.97 -4.31 7.94
C VAL A 100 3.41 -4.69 8.27
N GLY A 101 3.64 -5.33 9.42
CA GLY A 101 4.96 -5.75 9.91
C GLY A 101 5.52 -4.79 10.95
N ARG A 102 5.06 -4.92 12.18
CA ARG A 102 5.45 -4.07 13.31
C ARG A 102 6.96 -3.93 13.44
N ARG A 103 7.68 -5.04 13.52
CA ARG A 103 9.14 -5.02 13.63
C ARG A 103 9.79 -4.24 12.49
N TYR A 104 9.36 -4.49 11.26
CA TYR A 104 9.93 -3.81 10.10
C TYR A 104 9.82 -2.28 10.20
N TRP A 105 8.62 -1.78 10.47
CA TRP A 105 8.33 -0.36 10.50
C TRP A 105 8.76 0.36 11.78
N THR A 106 9.17 -0.39 12.83
CA THR A 106 9.68 0.20 14.08
C THR A 106 11.18 0.05 14.28
N GLU A 107 11.81 -1.00 13.73
CA GLU A 107 13.21 -1.34 13.97
C GLU A 107 14.04 -1.35 12.68
N ASP A 108 13.63 -2.13 11.68
CA ASP A 108 14.43 -2.34 10.46
C ASP A 108 14.41 -1.09 9.55
N LEU A 109 13.26 -0.46 9.37
CA LEU A 109 13.05 0.81 8.67
C LEU A 109 12.03 1.66 9.45
N PRO A 110 12.45 2.43 10.47
CA PRO A 110 11.57 3.00 11.49
C PRO A 110 10.77 4.23 10.98
N ALA A 111 9.88 4.03 10.01
CA ALA A 111 8.96 5.05 9.53
C ALA A 111 7.78 5.29 10.50
N TRP A 112 7.38 4.27 11.27
CA TRP A 112 6.24 4.34 12.18
C TRP A 112 6.35 5.43 13.25
N PRO A 113 7.47 5.61 13.99
CA PRO A 113 7.58 6.67 14.98
C PRO A 113 7.41 8.08 14.40
N LEU A 114 7.89 8.28 13.17
CA LEU A 114 7.74 9.56 12.48
C LEU A 114 6.28 9.78 12.05
N LEU A 115 5.63 8.76 11.50
CA LEU A 115 4.22 8.81 11.11
C LEU A 115 3.32 9.14 12.31
N LEU A 116 3.52 8.47 13.47
CA LEU A 116 2.81 8.79 14.70
C LEU A 116 3.02 10.23 15.18
N THR A 117 4.24 10.74 15.00
CA THR A 117 4.57 12.13 15.39
C THR A 117 3.81 13.11 14.51
N LEU A 118 3.70 12.85 13.22
CA LEU A 118 2.91 13.67 12.29
C LEU A 118 1.41 13.59 12.59
N ALA A 119 0.91 12.40 12.88
CA ALA A 119 -0.52 12.17 13.10
C ALA A 119 -1.05 12.79 14.41
N ARG A 120 -0.18 12.98 15.40
CA ARG A 120 -0.58 13.41 16.76
C ARG A 120 -1.37 14.72 16.76
N GLY A 121 -2.58 14.67 17.34
CA GLY A 121 -3.50 15.82 17.44
C GLY A 121 -4.11 16.25 16.12
N ARG A 122 -4.06 15.40 15.10
CA ARG A 122 -4.67 15.61 13.79
C ARG A 122 -5.84 14.66 13.55
N PRO A 123 -6.77 14.98 12.65
CA PRO A 123 -7.85 14.05 12.26
C PRO A 123 -7.35 12.68 11.85
N MET A 124 -6.17 12.59 11.24
CA MET A 124 -5.56 11.33 10.83
C MET A 124 -5.07 10.44 11.99
N GLU A 125 -4.96 10.93 13.21
CA GLU A 125 -4.38 10.14 14.33
C GLU A 125 -5.08 8.80 14.57
N PRO A 126 -6.42 8.71 14.62
CA PRO A 126 -7.11 7.43 14.78
C PRO A 126 -7.08 6.55 13.52
N HIS A 127 -6.63 7.05 12.38
CA HIS A 127 -6.63 6.37 11.09
C HIS A 127 -5.26 5.80 10.68
N VAL A 128 -4.23 5.94 11.53
CA VAL A 128 -2.92 5.31 11.28
C VAL A 128 -2.79 4.03 12.10
N HIS A 129 -2.54 2.91 11.45
CA HIS A 129 -2.55 1.59 12.05
C HIS A 129 -1.27 0.83 11.77
N LEU A 130 -0.79 0.06 12.76
CA LEU A 130 0.36 -0.81 12.65
C LEU A 130 -0.05 -2.22 13.07
N VAL A 131 0.01 -3.15 12.13
CA VAL A 131 -0.46 -4.53 12.30
C VAL A 131 0.65 -5.52 11.90
N ASP A 132 0.48 -6.80 12.22
CA ASP A 132 1.46 -7.83 11.88
C ASP A 132 1.01 -8.77 10.76
N SER A 133 -0.26 -8.69 10.33
CA SER A 133 -0.78 -9.55 9.28
C SER A 133 -1.71 -8.82 8.31
N VAL A 134 -1.79 -9.33 7.10
CA VAL A 134 -2.74 -8.86 6.07
C VAL A 134 -4.19 -9.06 6.53
N LYS A 135 -4.45 -10.09 7.33
CA LYS A 135 -5.78 -10.32 7.90
C LYS A 135 -6.20 -9.20 8.84
N GLU A 136 -5.31 -8.76 9.74
CA GLU A 136 -5.58 -7.61 10.61
C GLU A 136 -5.76 -6.32 9.78
N ALA A 137 -4.95 -6.13 8.73
CA ALA A 137 -5.12 -4.99 7.85
C ALA A 137 -6.49 -4.97 7.17
N ALA A 138 -6.97 -6.11 6.70
CA ALA A 138 -8.31 -6.22 6.12
C ALA A 138 -9.40 -5.86 7.14
N SER A 139 -9.30 -6.35 8.38
CA SER A 139 -10.26 -6.01 9.44
C SER A 139 -10.31 -4.50 9.74
N VAL A 140 -9.16 -3.82 9.75
CA VAL A 140 -9.11 -2.35 9.93
C VAL A 140 -9.88 -1.62 8.82
N LEU A 141 -9.71 -2.05 7.56
CA LEU A 141 -10.40 -1.41 6.43
C LEU A 141 -11.91 -1.70 6.42
N GLU A 142 -12.33 -2.89 6.87
CA GLU A 142 -13.75 -3.26 6.98
C GLU A 142 -14.49 -2.47 8.07
N GLU A 143 -13.80 -2.13 9.17
CA GLU A 143 -14.37 -1.34 10.27
C GLU A 143 -14.47 0.16 9.96
N GLY A 144 -13.67 0.64 9.00
CA GLY A 144 -13.63 2.06 8.58
C GLY A 144 -14.62 2.43 7.46
N THR A 145 -15.32 1.43 6.89
CA THR A 145 -16.37 1.61 5.86
C THR A 145 -17.76 1.53 6.48
#